data_7e26f946b2f3a9c057a01db7700c4491
#
_entry.id   7e26f946b2f3a9c057a01db7700c4491
#
_cell.length_a   1.000
_cell.length_b   1.000
_cell.length_c   1.000
_cell.angle_alpha   90.00
_cell.angle_beta   90.00
_cell.angle_gamma   90.00
#
_symmetry.space_group_name_H-M   'P 1'
#
loop_
_entity.id
_entity.type
_entity.pdbx_description
1 polymer ?
#
loop_
_entity_poly.entity_id
_entity_poly.type
_entity_poly.pdbx_seq_one_letter_code
_entity_poly.pdbx_strand_id
1 'polypeptide(L)'
;AYATDAYLDGVTGYATTVDFVGNTDQIAFTTSGSNGIAIQSATVLAATGYLTTGYIRYGTLEPKNFKRLLGRGDFTYGSMVLETVDKNNVEYDHITYDAVVTPIEVTTSNPPSAQEYVGYKFILARDVITTSLGPIFKGYQAKATIATPRQRVIQFPVYCFDVETDHFNTVIGYEGRAFERIQRLEEVEEFGDVLTWQDLNTGESRQAVIEKVSFTRMTPPDKRFDGFGGVLIIQVRTV
;
A
#
# COMPACT_ATOMS: atom_id res chain seq x y z
N ALA A 1 -11.07 -19.28 -10.78
CA ALA A 1 -9.61 -19.45 -10.88
C ALA A 1 -9.37 -20.87 -11.37
N TYR A 2 -8.56 -21.03 -12.40
CA TYR A 2 -8.13 -22.35 -12.85
C TYR A 2 -6.84 -22.69 -12.09
N ALA A 3 -6.84 -23.78 -11.36
CA ALA A 3 -5.64 -24.32 -10.75
C ALA A 3 -4.97 -25.26 -11.78
N THR A 4 -3.66 -25.20 -11.88
CA THR A 4 -2.90 -26.17 -12.66
C THR A 4 -2.64 -27.37 -11.76
N ASP A 5 -3.35 -28.50 -12.01
CA ASP A 5 -3.23 -29.70 -11.19
C ASP A 5 -1.96 -30.52 -11.48
N ALA A 6 -1.33 -30.28 -12.61
CA ALA A 6 -0.10 -30.97 -12.99
C ALA A 6 0.91 -30.04 -13.64
N TYR A 7 2.16 -30.09 -13.15
CA TYR A 7 3.29 -29.46 -13.78
C TYR A 7 4.11 -30.50 -14.52
N LEU A 8 4.36 -30.25 -15.80
CA LEU A 8 5.07 -31.19 -16.70
C LEU A 8 6.56 -30.79 -16.74
N ASP A 9 7.34 -31.38 -15.86
CA ASP A 9 8.79 -31.21 -15.87
C ASP A 9 9.42 -32.07 -17.00
N GLY A 10 10.21 -31.44 -17.85
CA GLY A 10 10.92 -32.10 -18.96
C GLY A 10 10.08 -32.42 -20.18
N VAL A 11 8.83 -31.97 -20.26
CA VAL A 11 7.95 -32.19 -21.43
C VAL A 11 7.65 -30.84 -22.10
N THR A 12 7.83 -30.77 -23.42
CA THR A 12 7.56 -29.56 -24.20
C THR A 12 6.18 -29.61 -24.86
N GLY A 13 5.49 -28.48 -24.94
CA GLY A 13 4.19 -28.35 -25.60
C GLY A 13 3.01 -28.34 -24.61
N TYR A 14 1.80 -28.35 -25.16
CA TYR A 14 0.55 -28.42 -24.40
C TYR A 14 -0.04 -29.83 -24.41
N ALA A 15 -0.76 -30.18 -23.36
CA ALA A 15 -1.46 -31.47 -23.29
C ALA A 15 -2.54 -31.57 -24.39
N THR A 16 -2.51 -32.63 -25.18
CA THR A 16 -3.47 -32.86 -26.25
C THR A 16 -4.58 -33.82 -25.81
N THR A 17 -4.26 -34.79 -24.97
CA THR A 17 -5.23 -35.68 -24.34
C THR A 17 -4.81 -35.94 -22.91
N VAL A 18 -5.78 -36.15 -22.03
CA VAL A 18 -5.58 -36.47 -20.60
C VAL A 18 -6.60 -37.57 -20.26
N ASP A 19 -6.13 -38.64 -19.58
CA ASP A 19 -6.99 -39.72 -19.10
C ASP A 19 -6.38 -40.35 -17.85
N PHE A 20 -7.18 -41.12 -17.10
CA PHE A 20 -6.68 -41.85 -15.94
C PHE A 20 -6.10 -43.21 -16.36
N VAL A 21 -5.07 -43.65 -15.66
CA VAL A 21 -4.44 -44.96 -15.89
C VAL A 21 -5.23 -46.04 -15.18
N GLY A 22 -6.15 -46.68 -15.89
CA GLY A 22 -6.97 -47.74 -15.37
C GLY A 22 -7.79 -47.33 -14.14
N ASN A 23 -7.70 -48.10 -13.05
CA ASN A 23 -8.35 -47.78 -11.78
C ASN A 23 -7.43 -47.07 -10.77
N THR A 24 -6.41 -46.39 -11.25
CA THR A 24 -5.46 -45.64 -10.40
C THR A 24 -5.81 -44.16 -10.42
N ASP A 25 -5.32 -43.40 -9.43
CA ASP A 25 -5.41 -41.94 -9.39
C ASP A 25 -4.33 -41.26 -10.26
N GLN A 26 -3.56 -42.09 -11.02
CA GLN A 26 -2.50 -41.55 -11.90
C GLN A 26 -3.09 -41.05 -13.21
N ILE A 27 -2.60 -39.92 -13.65
CA ILE A 27 -2.97 -39.27 -14.90
C ILE A 27 -1.96 -39.63 -15.98
N ALA A 28 -2.47 -40.07 -17.15
CA ALA A 28 -1.70 -40.20 -18.39
C ALA A 28 -2.09 -39.08 -19.36
N PHE A 29 -1.14 -38.56 -20.09
CA PHE A 29 -1.39 -37.49 -21.07
C PHE A 29 -0.42 -37.59 -22.24
N THR A 30 -0.84 -37.04 -23.37
CA THR A 30 0.02 -36.80 -24.54
C THR A 30 0.24 -35.30 -24.74
N THR A 31 1.37 -34.92 -25.29
CA THR A 31 1.70 -33.52 -25.54
C THR A 31 2.00 -33.27 -27.01
N SER A 32 1.78 -32.05 -27.47
CA SER A 32 2.02 -31.63 -28.86
C SER A 32 3.51 -31.57 -29.24
N GLY A 33 4.40 -31.52 -28.26
CA GLY A 33 5.84 -31.37 -28.46
C GLY A 33 6.67 -32.63 -28.20
N SER A 34 6.05 -33.73 -27.79
CA SER A 34 6.74 -35.00 -27.46
C SER A 34 6.02 -36.19 -28.07
N ASN A 35 6.81 -37.12 -28.61
CA ASN A 35 6.28 -38.41 -29.08
C ASN A 35 6.18 -39.37 -27.90
N GLY A 36 4.97 -39.75 -27.54
CA GLY A 36 4.73 -40.75 -26.50
C GLY A 36 3.65 -40.33 -25.50
N ILE A 37 3.39 -41.22 -24.54
CA ILE A 37 2.46 -41.01 -23.45
C ILE A 37 3.31 -40.73 -22.19
N ALA A 38 3.08 -39.61 -21.55
CA ALA A 38 3.63 -39.31 -20.24
C ALA A 38 2.64 -39.82 -19.17
N ILE A 39 3.15 -40.44 -18.13
CA ILE A 39 2.35 -40.93 -17.00
C ILE A 39 2.86 -40.27 -15.74
N GLN A 40 1.94 -39.77 -14.93
CA GLN A 40 2.25 -39.24 -13.62
C GLN A 40 3.00 -40.27 -12.76
N SER A 41 4.11 -39.87 -12.16
CA SER A 41 4.83 -40.77 -11.25
C SER A 41 4.03 -41.03 -9.98
N ALA A 42 3.93 -42.33 -9.59
CA ALA A 42 3.31 -42.71 -8.31
C ALA A 42 4.22 -42.44 -7.11
N THR A 43 5.52 -42.26 -7.33
CA THR A 43 6.53 -42.27 -6.25
C THR A 43 7.39 -41.02 -6.19
N VAL A 44 7.38 -40.20 -7.23
CA VAL A 44 8.22 -39.00 -7.31
C VAL A 44 7.32 -37.78 -7.57
N LEU A 45 7.36 -36.80 -6.65
CA LEU A 45 6.70 -35.54 -6.83
C LEU A 45 7.47 -34.65 -7.84
N ALA A 46 6.79 -33.70 -8.45
CA ALA A 46 7.45 -32.65 -9.22
C ALA A 46 8.51 -31.93 -8.36
N ALA A 47 9.64 -31.51 -8.98
CA ALA A 47 10.72 -30.87 -8.23
C ALA A 47 10.23 -29.57 -7.56
N THR A 48 9.45 -28.80 -8.28
CA THR A 48 8.86 -27.54 -7.80
C THR A 48 7.45 -27.38 -8.35
N GLY A 49 6.63 -26.67 -7.63
CA GLY A 49 5.32 -26.22 -8.08
C GLY A 49 5.02 -24.86 -7.46
N TYR A 50 4.06 -24.13 -8.00
CA TYR A 50 3.66 -22.86 -7.43
C TYR A 50 2.14 -22.67 -7.43
N LEU A 51 1.69 -21.90 -6.46
CA LEU A 51 0.32 -21.45 -6.33
C LEU A 51 0.33 -19.93 -6.28
N THR A 52 -0.42 -19.28 -7.15
CA THR A 52 -0.59 -17.82 -7.13
C THR A 52 -2.03 -17.50 -6.75
N THR A 53 -2.21 -16.59 -5.79
CA THR A 53 -3.54 -16.07 -5.45
C THR A 53 -4.01 -15.10 -6.52
N GLY A 54 -5.32 -14.85 -6.56
CA GLY A 54 -5.81 -13.64 -7.21
C GLY A 54 -5.38 -12.38 -6.44
N TYR A 55 -5.58 -11.22 -7.03
CA TYR A 55 -5.28 -9.94 -6.38
C TYR A 55 -6.20 -9.67 -5.19
N ILE A 56 -5.60 -9.36 -4.06
CA ILE A 56 -6.27 -9.12 -2.78
C ILE A 56 -6.37 -7.62 -2.56
N ARG A 57 -7.58 -7.08 -2.47
CA ARG A 57 -7.86 -5.64 -2.31
C ARG A 57 -8.72 -5.28 -1.09
N TYR A 58 -9.21 -6.27 -0.34
CA TYR A 58 -10.07 -6.09 0.84
C TYR A 58 -11.29 -5.17 0.59
N GLY A 59 -11.89 -5.25 -0.59
CA GLY A 59 -13.11 -4.51 -0.93
C GLY A 59 -12.91 -3.01 -1.23
N THR A 60 -11.70 -2.47 -1.11
CA THR A 60 -11.40 -1.06 -1.38
C THR A 60 -10.24 -0.90 -2.35
N LEU A 61 -10.22 0.20 -3.12
CA LEU A 61 -9.11 0.57 -4.01
C LEU A 61 -8.14 1.55 -3.35
N GLU A 62 -8.38 1.94 -2.09
CA GLU A 62 -7.45 2.78 -1.37
C GLU A 62 -6.09 2.10 -1.23
N PRO A 63 -4.98 2.85 -1.35
CA PRO A 63 -3.65 2.32 -1.15
C PRO A 63 -3.48 1.71 0.25
N LYS A 64 -2.86 0.55 0.34
CA LYS A 64 -2.64 -0.22 1.58
C LYS A 64 -1.20 -0.65 1.71
N ASN A 65 -0.74 -0.72 2.94
CA ASN A 65 0.53 -1.34 3.29
C ASN A 65 0.28 -2.80 3.65
N PHE A 66 0.74 -3.72 2.80
CA PHE A 66 0.67 -5.16 2.99
C PHE A 66 1.96 -5.63 3.68
N LYS A 67 2.04 -5.45 5.00
CA LYS A 67 3.30 -5.65 5.74
C LYS A 67 3.39 -6.95 6.52
N ARG A 68 2.28 -7.68 6.67
CA ARG A 68 2.26 -8.89 7.49
C ARG A 68 1.66 -10.04 6.71
N LEU A 69 2.43 -11.09 6.63
CA LEU A 69 2.10 -12.31 5.91
C LEU A 69 2.54 -13.53 6.72
N LEU A 70 1.67 -14.51 6.86
CA LEU A 70 1.93 -15.75 7.55
C LEU A 70 1.53 -16.91 6.64
N GLY A 71 2.50 -17.76 6.29
CA GLY A 71 2.25 -19.07 5.68
C GLY A 71 2.06 -20.13 6.77
N ARG A 72 1.12 -21.04 6.57
CA ARG A 72 0.87 -22.15 7.47
C ARG A 72 1.00 -23.46 6.71
N GLY A 73 1.69 -24.42 7.26
CA GLY A 73 1.92 -25.71 6.64
C GLY A 73 2.75 -26.63 7.50
N ASP A 74 3.11 -27.76 6.91
CA ASP A 74 4.10 -28.68 7.41
C ASP A 74 5.24 -28.70 6.38
N PHE A 75 6.41 -28.29 6.81
CA PHE A 75 7.61 -28.14 5.98
C PHE A 75 8.74 -29.08 6.45
N THR A 76 8.37 -30.15 7.12
CA THR A 76 9.34 -31.21 7.55
C THR A 76 10.08 -31.78 6.36
N TYR A 77 9.41 -31.87 5.21
CA TYR A 77 9.98 -32.32 3.95
C TYR A 77 9.82 -31.25 2.88
N GLY A 78 10.95 -30.86 2.29
CA GLY A 78 10.96 -29.82 1.27
C GLY A 78 10.88 -28.39 1.83
N SER A 79 10.51 -27.45 0.97
CA SER A 79 10.47 -26.03 1.35
C SER A 79 9.35 -25.28 0.63
N MET A 80 8.99 -24.12 1.15
CA MET A 80 8.07 -23.18 0.52
C MET A 80 8.67 -21.79 0.54
N VAL A 81 8.82 -21.16 -0.63
CA VAL A 81 9.14 -19.74 -0.76
C VAL A 81 7.85 -18.96 -0.86
N LEU A 82 7.78 -17.88 -0.12
CA LEU A 82 6.65 -16.97 -0.09
C LEU A 82 7.04 -15.64 -0.74
N GLU A 83 6.31 -15.28 -1.79
CA GLU A 83 6.53 -14.06 -2.56
C GLU A 83 5.28 -13.19 -2.57
N THR A 84 5.46 -11.87 -2.65
CA THR A 84 4.39 -10.92 -2.98
C THR A 84 4.54 -10.46 -4.42
N VAL A 85 3.43 -10.38 -5.13
CA VAL A 85 3.35 -9.88 -6.49
C VAL A 85 2.60 -8.56 -6.48
N ASP A 86 3.23 -7.48 -6.92
CA ASP A 86 2.62 -6.16 -6.97
C ASP A 86 1.70 -5.99 -8.20
N LYS A 87 1.09 -4.82 -8.33
CA LYS A 87 0.22 -4.47 -9.46
C LYS A 87 0.94 -4.48 -10.83
N ASN A 88 2.27 -4.39 -10.85
CA ASN A 88 3.09 -4.39 -12.05
C ASN A 88 3.66 -5.80 -12.36
N ASN A 89 3.21 -6.82 -11.62
CA ASN A 89 3.75 -8.20 -11.67
C ASN A 89 5.22 -8.31 -11.25
N VAL A 90 5.69 -7.39 -10.41
CA VAL A 90 7.02 -7.51 -9.80
C VAL A 90 6.91 -8.42 -8.59
N GLU A 91 7.77 -9.42 -8.53
CA GLU A 91 7.84 -10.42 -7.46
C GLU A 91 8.85 -9.96 -6.41
N TYR A 92 8.46 -10.09 -5.14
CA TYR A 92 9.29 -9.74 -3.99
C TYR A 92 9.36 -10.94 -3.05
N ASP A 93 10.56 -11.50 -2.91
CA ASP A 93 10.83 -12.60 -1.99
C ASP A 93 10.70 -12.15 -0.54
N HIS A 94 10.10 -12.98 0.30
CA HIS A 94 9.97 -12.68 1.72
C HIS A 94 10.70 -13.67 2.60
N ILE A 95 10.33 -14.94 2.53
CA ILE A 95 10.90 -15.98 3.41
C ILE A 95 10.79 -17.35 2.75
N THR A 96 11.76 -18.20 3.10
CA THR A 96 11.71 -19.63 2.83
C THR A 96 11.36 -20.35 4.12
N TYR A 97 10.28 -21.14 4.09
CA TYR A 97 9.92 -22.07 5.16
C TYR A 97 10.51 -23.45 4.83
N ASP A 98 11.17 -24.05 5.78
CA ASP A 98 11.75 -25.40 5.69
C ASP A 98 11.67 -26.12 7.05
N ALA A 99 12.30 -27.25 7.20
CA ALA A 99 12.30 -28.03 8.43
C ALA A 99 12.88 -27.27 9.65
N VAL A 100 13.67 -26.23 9.41
CA VAL A 100 14.33 -25.43 10.47
C VAL A 100 13.52 -24.19 10.80
N VAL A 101 12.92 -23.56 9.77
CA VAL A 101 12.15 -22.33 9.91
C VAL A 101 10.69 -22.67 10.14
N THR A 102 10.24 -22.57 11.39
CA THR A 102 8.82 -22.72 11.71
C THR A 102 8.00 -21.59 11.13
N PRO A 103 6.71 -21.82 10.75
CA PRO A 103 5.83 -20.79 10.23
C PRO A 103 5.63 -19.65 11.24
N ILE A 104 6.27 -18.54 11.02
CA ILE A 104 6.12 -17.31 11.79
C ILE A 104 5.53 -16.21 10.94
N GLU A 105 4.86 -15.26 11.58
CA GLU A 105 4.39 -14.07 10.90
C GLU A 105 5.58 -13.21 10.45
N VAL A 106 5.69 -12.99 9.17
CA VAL A 106 6.75 -12.19 8.57
C VAL A 106 6.28 -10.76 8.40
N THR A 107 7.08 -9.82 8.85
CA THR A 107 6.90 -8.42 8.48
C THR A 107 7.59 -8.20 7.14
N THR A 108 6.80 -7.96 6.11
CA THR A 108 7.31 -7.69 4.78
C THR A 108 7.57 -6.20 4.61
N SER A 109 8.74 -5.86 4.12
CA SER A 109 9.06 -4.48 3.71
C SER A 109 8.71 -4.21 2.25
N ASN A 110 8.35 -5.25 1.53
CA ASN A 110 8.02 -5.21 0.12
C ASN A 110 6.55 -5.60 -0.13
N PRO A 111 5.91 -4.99 -1.11
CA PRO A 111 6.41 -3.87 -1.92
C PRO A 111 6.69 -2.64 -1.03
N PRO A 112 7.72 -1.84 -1.35
CA PRO A 112 8.16 -0.72 -0.50
C PRO A 112 7.13 0.40 -0.41
N SER A 113 6.26 0.52 -1.40
CA SER A 113 5.18 1.51 -1.47
C SER A 113 3.82 0.89 -1.19
N ALA A 114 2.88 1.73 -0.76
CA ALA A 114 1.49 1.31 -0.62
C ALA A 114 0.90 0.88 -1.97
N GLN A 115 0.17 -0.21 -1.97
CA GLN A 115 -0.47 -0.81 -3.14
C GLN A 115 -1.99 -0.86 -2.97
N GLU A 116 -2.72 -0.70 -4.05
CA GLU A 116 -4.18 -0.88 -4.07
C GLU A 116 -4.56 -2.35 -3.84
N TYR A 117 -3.77 -3.24 -4.43
CA TYR A 117 -3.90 -4.69 -4.33
C TYR A 117 -2.55 -5.38 -4.50
N VAL A 118 -2.44 -6.60 -4.00
CA VAL A 118 -1.29 -7.48 -4.19
C VAL A 118 -1.77 -8.91 -4.44
N GLY A 119 -0.96 -9.69 -5.13
CA GLY A 119 -1.06 -11.15 -5.18
C GLY A 119 0.00 -11.79 -4.31
N TYR A 120 -0.20 -13.04 -3.93
CA TYR A 120 0.83 -13.84 -3.26
C TYR A 120 1.12 -15.08 -4.10
N LYS A 121 2.41 -15.41 -4.17
CA LYS A 121 2.89 -16.61 -4.84
C LYS A 121 3.62 -17.49 -3.83
N PHE A 122 3.26 -18.75 -3.83
CA PHE A 122 3.82 -19.77 -2.96
C PHE A 122 4.54 -20.76 -3.85
N ILE A 123 5.86 -20.83 -3.78
CA ILE A 123 6.66 -21.78 -4.54
C ILE A 123 7.00 -22.94 -3.61
N LEU A 124 6.52 -24.11 -3.96
CA LEU A 124 6.71 -25.33 -3.20
C LEU A 124 7.80 -26.16 -3.86
N ALA A 125 8.81 -26.58 -3.11
CA ALA A 125 9.85 -27.47 -3.58
C ALA A 125 9.83 -28.76 -2.75
N ARG A 126 9.83 -29.92 -3.43
CA ARG A 126 9.89 -31.22 -2.76
C ARG A 126 11.19 -31.43 -2.01
N ASP A 127 11.21 -32.40 -1.14
CA ASP A 127 12.46 -32.84 -0.49
C ASP A 127 13.47 -33.36 -1.52
N VAL A 128 14.75 -32.98 -1.31
CA VAL A 128 15.83 -33.35 -2.23
C VAL A 128 16.25 -34.80 -2.06
N ILE A 129 16.15 -35.34 -0.85
CA ILE A 129 16.58 -36.69 -0.49
C ILE A 129 15.43 -37.67 -0.70
N THR A 130 14.27 -37.34 -0.13
CA THR A 130 13.06 -38.17 -0.19
C THR A 130 12.11 -37.60 -1.22
N THR A 131 12.36 -37.87 -2.48
CA THR A 131 11.64 -37.28 -3.63
C THR A 131 10.14 -37.58 -3.71
N SER A 132 9.66 -38.51 -2.89
CA SER A 132 8.22 -38.83 -2.72
C SER A 132 7.52 -37.93 -1.68
N LEU A 133 8.26 -37.11 -0.95
CA LEU A 133 7.74 -36.24 0.08
C LEU A 133 7.98 -34.78 -0.28
N GLY A 134 7.07 -33.94 0.14
CA GLY A 134 7.13 -32.50 -0.10
C GLY A 134 6.38 -31.71 0.98
N PRO A 135 6.46 -30.39 0.93
CA PRO A 135 5.80 -29.51 1.89
C PRO A 135 4.28 -29.61 1.77
N ILE A 136 3.59 -29.53 2.90
CA ILE A 136 2.13 -29.48 2.96
C ILE A 136 1.72 -28.05 3.28
N PHE A 137 1.25 -27.32 2.28
CA PHE A 137 0.71 -25.98 2.48
C PHE A 137 -0.74 -26.06 2.95
N LYS A 138 -1.05 -25.47 4.12
CA LYS A 138 -2.39 -25.50 4.73
C LYS A 138 -3.16 -24.21 4.58
N GLY A 139 -2.46 -23.10 4.30
CA GLY A 139 -3.09 -21.81 4.12
C GLY A 139 -2.18 -20.64 4.45
N TYR A 140 -2.72 -19.43 4.31
CA TYR A 140 -2.00 -18.21 4.63
C TYR A 140 -2.92 -17.19 5.27
N GLN A 141 -2.31 -16.23 5.95
CA GLN A 141 -2.99 -15.07 6.51
C GLN A 141 -2.21 -13.81 6.13
N ALA A 142 -2.87 -12.89 5.46
CA ALA A 142 -2.31 -11.59 5.11
C ALA A 142 -3.01 -10.49 5.90
N LYS A 143 -2.24 -9.48 6.31
CA LYS A 143 -2.75 -8.28 6.99
C LYS A 143 -2.32 -7.05 6.22
N ALA A 144 -3.25 -6.14 6.01
CA ALA A 144 -3.00 -4.85 5.41
C ALA A 144 -3.54 -3.72 6.29
N THR A 145 -2.88 -2.59 6.23
CA THR A 145 -3.36 -1.33 6.83
C THR A 145 -3.52 -0.30 5.73
N ILE A 146 -4.59 0.48 5.80
CA ILE A 146 -4.82 1.58 4.86
C ILE A 146 -3.67 2.57 5.01
N ALA A 147 -3.05 2.91 3.88
CA ALA A 147 -2.00 3.92 3.80
C ALA A 147 -2.62 5.26 3.41
N THR A 148 -3.41 5.81 4.30
CA THR A 148 -3.93 7.17 4.11
C THR A 148 -2.78 8.15 4.17
N PRO A 149 -2.58 9.04 3.19
CA PRO A 149 -1.68 10.16 3.34
C PRO A 149 -2.06 10.89 4.63
N ARG A 150 -1.08 11.16 5.48
CA ARG A 150 -1.34 11.91 6.70
C ARG A 150 -1.69 13.33 6.30
N GLN A 151 -2.96 13.63 6.25
CA GLN A 151 -3.44 14.99 6.16
C GLN A 151 -3.14 15.67 7.50
N ARG A 152 -2.44 16.77 7.44
CA ARG A 152 -2.20 17.60 8.63
C ARG A 152 -3.22 18.71 8.63
N VAL A 153 -3.90 18.87 9.74
CA VAL A 153 -4.72 20.05 10.01
C VAL A 153 -3.84 20.98 10.86
N ILE A 154 -3.59 22.17 10.34
CA ILE A 154 -2.78 23.19 10.97
C ILE A 154 -3.69 24.37 11.26
N GLN A 155 -3.68 24.83 12.48
CA GLN A 155 -4.44 26.00 12.91
C GLN A 155 -3.49 27.05 13.45
N PHE A 156 -3.60 28.28 12.95
CA PHE A 156 -2.74 29.35 13.40
C PHE A 156 -3.49 30.68 13.47
N PRO A 157 -3.20 31.52 14.48
CA PRO A 157 -3.74 32.85 14.59
C PRO A 157 -2.94 33.84 13.74
N VAL A 158 -3.63 34.77 13.09
CA VAL A 158 -3.05 35.88 12.36
C VAL A 158 -3.68 37.17 12.83
N TYR A 159 -2.85 38.11 13.24
CA TYR A 159 -3.33 39.48 13.53
C TYR A 159 -3.56 40.24 12.22
N CYS A 160 -4.74 40.77 12.06
CA CYS A 160 -5.15 41.52 10.89
C CYS A 160 -5.79 42.85 11.32
N PHE A 161 -5.07 43.93 11.14
CA PHE A 161 -5.51 45.29 11.49
C PHE A 161 -5.26 46.23 10.32
N ASP A 162 -6.03 47.35 10.27
CA ASP A 162 -5.76 48.41 9.33
C ASP A 162 -4.48 49.21 9.74
N VAL A 163 -4.07 49.09 10.99
CA VAL A 163 -2.79 49.64 11.47
C VAL A 163 -1.65 48.69 11.11
N GLU A 164 -0.69 49.17 10.38
CA GLU A 164 0.54 48.45 10.06
C GLU A 164 1.63 48.81 11.04
N THR A 165 2.25 47.79 11.63
CA THR A 165 3.37 47.96 12.58
C THR A 165 4.59 47.22 12.08
N ASP A 166 5.79 47.72 12.41
CA ASP A 166 7.02 46.98 12.24
C ASP A 166 7.21 45.92 13.35
N HIS A 167 8.30 45.17 13.30
CA HIS A 167 8.64 44.18 14.30
C HIS A 167 8.94 44.71 15.71
N PHE A 168 9.06 46.04 15.86
CA PHE A 168 9.16 46.74 17.14
C PHE A 168 7.84 47.32 17.64
N ASN A 169 6.71 46.99 16.97
CA ASN A 169 5.38 47.54 17.21
C ASN A 169 5.28 49.06 16.99
N THR A 170 6.14 49.62 16.16
CA THR A 170 6.04 51.02 15.73
C THR A 170 5.07 51.11 14.58
N VAL A 171 4.10 52.01 14.65
CA VAL A 171 3.13 52.21 13.58
C VAL A 171 3.83 52.83 12.36
N ILE A 172 3.76 52.16 11.24
CA ILE A 172 4.33 52.55 9.94
C ILE A 172 3.28 53.02 8.93
N GLY A 173 2.00 52.62 9.13
CA GLY A 173 0.89 52.98 8.25
C GLY A 173 -0.48 52.67 8.84
N TYR A 174 -1.52 53.18 8.17
CA TYR A 174 -2.91 53.00 8.58
C TYR A 174 -3.77 52.41 7.42
N GLU A 175 -3.16 51.89 6.37
CA GLU A 175 -3.82 51.38 5.19
C GLU A 175 -3.66 49.87 5.05
N GLY A 176 -3.72 49.12 6.18
CA GLY A 176 -3.53 47.67 6.19
C GLY A 176 -4.60 46.87 5.50
N ARG A 177 -5.73 47.51 5.12
CA ARG A 177 -6.87 46.89 4.38
C ARG A 177 -7.31 45.53 4.97
N ALA A 178 -7.46 45.53 6.30
CA ALA A 178 -7.78 44.29 7.01
C ALA A 178 -9.04 43.63 6.51
N PHE A 179 -10.09 44.41 6.22
CA PHE A 179 -11.37 43.91 5.71
C PHE A 179 -11.21 43.20 4.35
N GLU A 180 -10.50 43.84 3.41
CA GLU A 180 -10.26 43.26 2.07
C GLU A 180 -9.44 41.94 2.16
N ARG A 181 -8.47 41.88 3.06
CA ARG A 181 -7.67 40.68 3.29
C ARG A 181 -8.49 39.54 3.86
N ILE A 182 -9.40 39.84 4.81
CA ILE A 182 -10.33 38.86 5.37
C ILE A 182 -11.27 38.33 4.30
N GLN A 183 -11.92 39.24 3.57
CA GLN A 183 -12.82 38.87 2.49
C GLN A 183 -12.15 37.97 1.46
N ARG A 184 -10.92 38.27 1.06
CA ARG A 184 -10.18 37.46 0.11
C ARG A 184 -9.85 36.07 0.65
N LEU A 185 -9.60 35.92 1.96
CA LEU A 185 -9.40 34.61 2.58
C LEU A 185 -10.69 33.82 2.68
N GLU A 186 -11.81 34.47 2.96
CA GLU A 186 -13.14 33.85 2.96
C GLU A 186 -13.54 33.39 1.54
N GLU A 187 -13.24 34.16 0.49
CA GLU A 187 -13.42 33.77 -0.91
C GLU A 187 -12.61 32.51 -1.25
N VAL A 188 -11.34 32.44 -0.83
CA VAL A 188 -10.50 31.25 -1.04
C VAL A 188 -11.02 30.04 -0.26
N GLU A 189 -11.57 30.22 0.95
CA GLU A 189 -12.25 29.16 1.71
C GLU A 189 -13.48 28.66 0.95
N GLU A 190 -14.34 29.57 0.46
CA GLU A 190 -15.58 29.23 -0.23
C GLU A 190 -15.33 28.49 -1.54
N PHE A 191 -14.33 28.90 -2.31
CA PHE A 191 -13.97 28.23 -3.58
C PHE A 191 -13.22 26.93 -3.38
N GLY A 192 -12.61 26.71 -2.21
CA GLY A 192 -11.83 25.50 -1.92
C GLY A 192 -10.56 25.40 -2.75
N ASP A 193 -9.96 26.50 -3.11
CA ASP A 193 -8.77 26.55 -3.93
C ASP A 193 -7.58 25.88 -3.25
N VAL A 194 -6.81 25.12 -4.03
CA VAL A 194 -5.58 24.48 -3.57
C VAL A 194 -4.44 25.50 -3.55
N LEU A 195 -3.91 25.74 -2.37
CA LEU A 195 -2.82 26.66 -2.11
C LEU A 195 -1.51 25.91 -1.86
N THR A 196 -0.39 26.58 -2.06
CA THR A 196 0.91 26.08 -1.62
C THR A 196 1.19 26.61 -0.22
N TRP A 197 1.13 25.71 0.76
CA TRP A 197 1.52 25.99 2.14
C TRP A 197 3.02 25.76 2.32
N GLN A 198 3.73 26.73 2.84
CA GLN A 198 5.13 26.60 3.22
C GLN A 198 5.28 26.70 4.75
N ASP A 199 5.83 25.66 5.35
CA ASP A 199 6.21 25.68 6.76
C ASP A 199 7.55 26.44 6.90
N LEU A 200 7.51 27.61 7.52
CA LEU A 200 8.68 28.45 7.69
C LEU A 200 9.74 27.87 8.63
N ASN A 201 9.36 26.92 9.51
CA ASN A 201 10.32 26.30 10.43
C ASN A 201 11.12 25.17 9.75
N THR A 202 10.48 24.41 8.88
CA THR A 202 11.11 23.27 8.19
C THR A 202 11.50 23.58 6.76
N GLY A 203 10.94 24.64 6.16
CA GLY A 203 11.08 24.97 4.74
C GLY A 203 10.30 24.06 3.81
N GLU A 204 9.56 23.09 4.33
CA GLU A 204 8.75 22.17 3.52
C GLU A 204 7.55 22.90 2.90
N SER A 205 7.33 22.68 1.60
CA SER A 205 6.15 23.15 0.87
C SER A 205 5.20 21.99 0.60
N ARG A 206 3.89 22.21 0.83
CA ARG A 206 2.83 21.22 0.61
C ARG A 206 1.62 21.88 -0.02
N GLN A 207 0.87 21.11 -0.76
CA GLN A 207 -0.45 21.55 -1.21
C GLN A 207 -1.43 21.51 -0.03
N ALA A 208 -2.28 22.51 0.06
CA ALA A 208 -3.20 22.65 1.17
C ALA A 208 -4.46 23.40 0.75
N VAL A 209 -5.55 23.18 1.49
CA VAL A 209 -6.83 23.86 1.31
C VAL A 209 -7.18 24.57 2.61
N ILE A 210 -7.73 25.77 2.54
CA ILE A 210 -8.29 26.45 3.71
C ILE A 210 -9.63 25.79 4.05
N GLU A 211 -9.74 25.23 5.26
CA GLU A 211 -10.97 24.58 5.73
C GLU A 211 -11.88 25.54 6.48
N LYS A 212 -11.29 26.50 7.17
CA LYS A 212 -12.04 27.43 8.00
C LYS A 212 -11.25 28.71 8.23
N VAL A 213 -11.94 29.83 8.05
CA VAL A 213 -11.51 31.16 8.48
C VAL A 213 -12.48 31.64 9.55
N SER A 214 -11.95 32.07 10.71
CA SER A 214 -12.77 32.63 11.79
C SER A 214 -12.17 33.95 12.23
N PHE A 215 -12.96 35.01 12.18
CA PHE A 215 -12.53 36.34 12.59
C PHE A 215 -13.14 36.74 13.93
N THR A 216 -12.29 37.24 14.83
CA THR A 216 -12.72 37.84 16.09
C THR A 216 -12.22 39.27 16.16
N ARG A 217 -13.15 40.20 16.19
CA ARG A 217 -12.83 41.61 16.27
C ARG A 217 -12.12 41.95 17.61
N MET A 218 -11.04 42.70 17.52
CA MET A 218 -10.30 43.17 18.66
C MET A 218 -9.99 44.67 18.55
N THR A 219 -9.73 45.30 19.68
CA THR A 219 -9.27 46.67 19.72
C THR A 219 -7.86 46.72 19.12
N PRO A 220 -7.55 47.68 18.20
CA PRO A 220 -6.22 47.84 17.66
C PRO A 220 -5.17 48.07 18.75
N PRO A 221 -3.91 47.69 18.51
CA PRO A 221 -2.83 47.85 19.47
C PRO A 221 -2.54 49.32 19.80
N ASP A 222 -2.82 50.22 18.89
CA ASP A 222 -2.73 51.67 19.14
C ASP A 222 -4.09 52.22 19.57
N LYS A 223 -4.17 52.72 20.81
CA LYS A 223 -5.38 53.33 21.38
C LYS A 223 -5.86 54.60 20.65
N ARG A 224 -5.05 55.19 19.82
CA ARG A 224 -5.37 56.39 19.03
C ARG A 224 -6.07 56.08 17.72
N PHE A 225 -6.07 54.80 17.33
CA PHE A 225 -6.64 54.35 16.08
C PHE A 225 -7.92 53.52 16.35
N ASP A 226 -9.03 54.05 15.87
CA ASP A 226 -10.36 53.42 15.97
C ASP A 226 -10.73 52.69 14.68
N GLY A 227 -9.77 51.97 14.09
CA GLY A 227 -9.94 51.25 12.83
C GLY A 227 -10.50 49.83 12.98
N PHE A 228 -10.66 49.17 11.83
CA PHE A 228 -11.09 47.79 11.77
C PHE A 228 -9.89 46.85 12.01
N GLY A 229 -10.16 45.75 12.71
CA GLY A 229 -9.16 44.68 12.87
C GLY A 229 -9.50 43.70 13.95
N GLY A 230 -8.68 42.68 14.06
CA GLY A 230 -8.84 41.59 15.00
C GLY A 230 -7.87 40.45 14.80
N VAL A 231 -8.24 39.29 15.30
CA VAL A 231 -7.52 38.03 15.12
C VAL A 231 -8.29 37.11 14.19
N LEU A 232 -7.61 36.65 13.15
CA LEU A 232 -8.04 35.57 12.28
C LEU A 232 -7.49 34.26 12.80
N ILE A 233 -8.33 33.25 12.90
CA ILE A 233 -7.91 31.88 13.09
C ILE A 233 -8.11 31.16 11.76
N ILE A 234 -7.02 30.77 11.13
CA ILE A 234 -7.05 30.07 9.84
C ILE A 234 -6.73 28.61 10.10
N GLN A 235 -7.61 27.73 9.61
CA GLN A 235 -7.42 26.30 9.64
C GLN A 235 -7.15 25.81 8.22
N VAL A 236 -6.01 25.13 8.04
CA VAL A 236 -5.54 24.63 6.75
C VAL A 236 -5.36 23.13 6.83
N ARG A 237 -5.82 22.41 5.81
CA ARG A 237 -5.60 20.97 5.65
C ARG A 237 -4.65 20.72 4.49
N THR A 238 -3.58 19.95 4.73
CA THR A 238 -2.71 19.49 3.65
C THR A 238 -3.41 18.39 2.83
N VAL A 239 -3.25 18.46 1.50
CA VAL A 239 -3.85 17.52 0.54
C VAL A 239 -2.83 16.46 0.11
#